data_aa8533b8494b1c420d515789bead4f8b
#
_entry.id   aa8533b8494b1c420d515789bead4f8b
#
_cell.length_a   1.000
_cell.length_b   1.000
_cell.length_c   1.000
_cell.angle_alpha   90.00
_cell.angle_beta   90.00
_cell.angle_gamma   90.00
#
_symmetry.space_group_name_H-M   'P 1'
#
loop_
_entity.id
_entity.type
_entity.pdbx_description
1 polymer ?
#
loop_
_entity_poly.entity_id
_entity_poly.type
_entity_poly.pdbx_seq_one_letter_code
_entity_poly.pdbx_strand_id
1 'polypeptide(L)'
;TEGKGEPRGEGFELRTDESGALRAAKGLLLSSWQRLNATDRQLSREEALGLMQQSLELFKQFGEYAAQHEALPVDPEPQDQLKQKFEDWENGSNTGGSNTQKNGTGGNGGSPVIGITSPQGIHTSTPESLVSYAGKNVDTIAQQHLQQTAGQRFNLNAGKGISLFAHEEGVKAITHRGKMLIQSQHDDTVINAERDVTVTASQGKITTAANEDIVWMTAGGAYLKLKGGNFEMGAPGGCTIKAAKHVYVGPARMTYTLKEWGKTPLKTPCLQSASANASAFVKLE
;
A
#
# COMPACT_ATOMS: atom_id res chain seq x y z
N THR A 1 -29.71 48.10 -23.10
CA THR A 1 -28.49 48.46 -22.35
C THR A 1 -27.83 47.16 -21.93
N GLU A 2 -26.92 46.70 -22.74
CA GLU A 2 -26.05 45.61 -22.38
C GLU A 2 -25.01 46.15 -21.37
N GLY A 3 -25.25 45.90 -20.11
CA GLY A 3 -24.28 46.18 -19.07
C GLY A 3 -23.07 45.30 -19.23
N LYS A 4 -21.97 45.84 -19.71
CA LYS A 4 -20.65 45.23 -19.47
C LYS A 4 -20.43 45.23 -17.96
N GLY A 5 -20.54 44.08 -17.32
CA GLY A 5 -20.10 43.94 -15.94
C GLY A 5 -18.60 44.20 -15.82
N GLU A 6 -18.16 44.48 -14.59
CA GLU A 6 -16.73 44.61 -14.30
C GLU A 6 -15.95 43.37 -14.75
N PRO A 7 -14.71 43.52 -15.24
CA PRO A 7 -13.87 42.40 -15.63
C PRO A 7 -13.71 41.40 -14.46
N ARG A 8 -13.97 40.11 -14.72
CA ARG A 8 -13.86 39.03 -13.72
C ARG A 8 -12.44 38.45 -13.59
N GLY A 9 -11.52 38.95 -14.37
CA GLY A 9 -10.13 38.47 -14.45
C GLY A 9 -9.68 38.22 -15.89
N GLU A 10 -8.44 37.79 -16.04
CA GLU A 10 -7.84 37.39 -17.33
C GLU A 10 -8.03 35.89 -17.54
N GLY A 11 -8.09 35.45 -18.82
CA GLY A 11 -8.22 34.05 -19.21
C GLY A 11 -9.60 33.70 -19.76
N PHE A 12 -10.00 32.45 -19.63
CA PHE A 12 -11.32 31.98 -20.05
C PHE A 12 -12.04 31.17 -18.96
N GLU A 13 -13.34 31.20 -18.95
CA GLU A 13 -14.20 30.42 -18.08
C GLU A 13 -15.22 29.65 -18.93
N LEU A 14 -15.29 28.33 -18.70
CA LEU A 14 -16.37 27.47 -19.20
C LEU A 14 -17.38 27.29 -18.09
N ARG A 15 -18.55 27.88 -18.22
CA ARG A 15 -19.62 27.83 -17.21
C ARG A 15 -20.96 27.42 -17.80
N THR A 16 -21.66 26.58 -17.09
CA THR A 16 -23.08 26.28 -17.31
C THR A 16 -23.76 26.08 -15.96
N ASP A 17 -25.00 26.49 -15.82
CA ASP A 17 -25.82 26.22 -14.65
C ASP A 17 -26.55 24.86 -14.79
N GLU A 18 -26.42 24.22 -15.95
CA GLU A 18 -26.91 22.88 -16.27
C GLU A 18 -25.78 21.86 -16.29
N SER A 19 -25.99 20.70 -16.90
CA SER A 19 -25.00 19.63 -16.99
C SER A 19 -23.95 19.90 -18.07
N GLY A 20 -22.68 19.63 -17.77
CA GLY A 20 -21.57 19.71 -18.72
C GLY A 20 -20.82 18.40 -18.85
N ALA A 21 -20.28 18.11 -20.05
CA ALA A 21 -19.43 16.96 -20.28
C ALA A 21 -18.22 17.35 -21.17
N LEU A 22 -17.02 16.98 -20.73
CA LEU A 22 -15.80 17.08 -21.52
C LEU A 22 -15.34 15.65 -21.87
N ARG A 23 -15.36 15.31 -23.15
CA ARG A 23 -15.03 13.97 -23.66
C ARG A 23 -14.07 14.06 -24.84
N ALA A 24 -13.03 13.23 -24.80
CA ALA A 24 -12.07 13.10 -25.88
C ALA A 24 -11.75 11.62 -26.11
N ALA A 25 -12.17 11.07 -27.25
CA ALA A 25 -12.03 9.64 -27.56
C ALA A 25 -10.60 9.18 -27.72
N LYS A 26 -9.68 10.09 -28.03
CA LYS A 26 -8.24 9.79 -28.22
C LYS A 26 -7.37 10.16 -27.04
N GLY A 27 -7.96 10.64 -25.93
CA GLY A 27 -7.28 11.05 -24.71
C GLY A 27 -7.48 12.51 -24.33
N LEU A 28 -7.21 12.86 -23.09
CA LEU A 28 -7.40 14.19 -22.53
C LEU A 28 -6.18 14.59 -21.69
N LEU A 29 -5.61 15.75 -21.97
CA LEU A 29 -4.52 16.34 -21.16
C LEU A 29 -5.04 17.61 -20.46
N LEU A 30 -5.00 17.59 -19.12
CA LEU A 30 -5.21 18.76 -18.27
C LEU A 30 -3.86 19.17 -17.70
N SER A 31 -3.36 20.33 -18.12
CA SER A 31 -2.01 20.78 -17.78
C SER A 31 -2.00 22.26 -17.42
N SER A 32 -1.24 22.62 -16.39
CA SER A 32 -0.93 24.01 -16.04
C SER A 32 0.52 24.41 -16.32
N TRP A 33 1.26 23.60 -17.07
CA TRP A 33 2.58 23.95 -17.59
C TRP A 33 2.48 25.06 -18.63
N GLN A 34 3.25 26.12 -18.45
CA GLN A 34 3.25 27.25 -19.38
C GLN A 34 3.85 26.85 -20.74
N ARG A 35 3.17 27.24 -21.81
CA ARG A 35 3.65 27.11 -23.19
C ARG A 35 3.76 28.49 -23.82
N LEU A 36 4.95 29.07 -23.81
CA LEU A 36 5.22 30.36 -24.44
C LEU A 36 5.16 30.22 -25.96
N ASN A 37 4.47 31.15 -26.61
CA ASN A 37 4.33 31.24 -28.07
C ASN A 37 3.59 30.08 -28.76
N ALA A 38 3.05 29.14 -28.02
CA ALA A 38 2.25 28.00 -28.52
C ALA A 38 2.84 27.32 -29.78
N THR A 39 4.16 27.17 -29.82
CA THR A 39 4.89 26.60 -30.97
C THR A 39 4.91 25.07 -30.96
N ASP A 40 4.66 24.47 -29.83
CA ASP A 40 4.66 23.02 -29.64
C ASP A 40 3.35 22.37 -30.11
N ARG A 41 3.38 21.06 -30.21
CA ARG A 41 2.20 20.25 -30.51
C ARG A 41 1.18 20.35 -29.39
N GLN A 42 -0.10 20.31 -29.70
CA GLN A 42 -1.22 20.50 -28.77
C GLN A 42 -1.15 19.58 -27.54
N LEU A 43 -0.73 18.33 -27.71
CA LEU A 43 -0.63 17.33 -26.64
C LEU A 43 0.83 17.07 -26.23
N SER A 44 1.70 18.08 -26.33
CA SER A 44 3.05 18.00 -25.78
C SER A 44 3.02 17.77 -24.28
N ARG A 45 3.76 16.76 -23.81
CA ARG A 45 3.68 16.22 -22.45
C ARG A 45 5.02 15.74 -21.89
N GLU A 46 6.09 16.31 -22.37
CA GLU A 46 7.45 15.92 -22.01
C GLU A 46 7.69 16.00 -20.51
N GLU A 47 7.16 17.03 -19.85
CA GLU A 47 7.26 17.20 -18.39
C GLU A 47 6.51 16.09 -17.64
N ALA A 48 5.31 15.72 -18.11
CA ALA A 48 4.54 14.64 -17.52
C ALA A 48 5.26 13.29 -17.66
N LEU A 49 5.84 13.01 -18.84
CA LEU A 49 6.64 11.81 -19.07
C LEU A 49 7.88 11.76 -18.19
N GLY A 50 8.57 12.89 -18.00
CA GLY A 50 9.70 13.00 -17.10
C GLY A 50 9.33 12.68 -15.65
N LEU A 51 8.20 13.18 -15.17
CA LEU A 51 7.67 12.85 -13.82
C LEU A 51 7.25 11.39 -13.71
N MET A 52 6.62 10.81 -14.73
CA MET A 52 6.28 9.39 -14.77
C MET A 52 7.52 8.50 -14.71
N GLN A 53 8.59 8.85 -15.47
CA GLN A 53 9.85 8.13 -15.43
C GLN A 53 10.49 8.16 -14.03
N GLN A 54 10.57 9.33 -13.40
CA GLN A 54 11.13 9.48 -12.06
C GLN A 54 10.34 8.67 -11.02
N SER A 55 9.01 8.69 -11.08
CA SER A 55 8.18 7.92 -10.16
C SER A 55 8.37 6.42 -10.33
N LEU A 56 8.47 5.94 -11.57
CA LEU A 56 8.69 4.53 -11.88
C LEU A 56 10.07 4.06 -11.42
N GLU A 57 11.11 4.86 -11.60
CA GLU A 57 12.46 4.54 -11.11
C GLU A 57 12.49 4.43 -9.60
N LEU A 58 11.90 5.40 -8.90
CA LEU A 58 11.78 5.37 -7.43
C LEU A 58 11.04 4.12 -6.96
N PHE A 59 9.92 3.79 -7.60
CA PHE A 59 9.11 2.62 -7.27
C PHE A 59 9.89 1.32 -7.46
N LYS A 60 10.60 1.16 -8.58
CA LYS A 60 11.44 -0.01 -8.87
C LYS A 60 12.58 -0.14 -7.86
N GLN A 61 13.35 0.92 -7.65
CA GLN A 61 14.52 0.90 -6.76
C GLN A 61 14.16 0.52 -5.32
N PHE A 62 13.13 1.16 -4.74
CA PHE A 62 12.70 0.84 -3.39
C PHE A 62 12.04 -0.54 -3.31
N GLY A 63 11.29 -0.95 -4.32
CA GLY A 63 10.66 -2.26 -4.36
C GLY A 63 11.68 -3.41 -4.44
N GLU A 64 12.70 -3.26 -5.27
CA GLU A 64 13.81 -4.22 -5.39
C GLU A 64 14.62 -4.29 -4.08
N TYR A 65 14.95 -3.14 -3.50
CA TYR A 65 15.66 -3.08 -2.24
C TYR A 65 14.87 -3.74 -1.09
N ALA A 66 13.58 -3.43 -0.97
CA ALA A 66 12.72 -4.03 0.04
C ALA A 66 12.60 -5.57 -0.15
N ALA A 67 12.51 -6.04 -1.39
CA ALA A 67 12.45 -7.47 -1.70
C ALA A 67 13.74 -8.22 -1.31
N GLN A 68 14.92 -7.59 -1.42
CA GLN A 68 16.18 -8.15 -0.93
C GLN A 68 16.20 -8.33 0.59
N HIS A 69 15.33 -7.61 1.32
CA HIS A 69 15.13 -7.70 2.76
C HIS A 69 13.82 -8.44 3.14
N GLU A 70 13.42 -9.42 2.33
CA GLU A 70 12.28 -10.30 2.58
C GLU A 70 10.89 -9.62 2.57
N ALA A 71 10.79 -8.35 2.12
CA ALA A 71 9.51 -7.72 1.89
C ALA A 71 8.81 -8.28 0.63
N LEU A 72 7.51 -8.09 0.52
CA LEU A 72 6.78 -8.52 -0.68
C LEU A 72 7.24 -7.70 -1.90
N PRO A 73 7.45 -8.33 -3.07
CA PRO A 73 7.85 -7.65 -4.29
C PRO A 73 6.75 -6.70 -4.79
N VAL A 74 7.15 -5.63 -5.44
CA VAL A 74 6.25 -4.72 -6.16
C VAL A 74 6.07 -5.19 -7.61
N ASP A 75 4.97 -4.77 -8.26
CA ASP A 75 4.70 -5.03 -9.67
C ASP A 75 4.73 -3.70 -10.45
N PRO A 76 5.84 -3.37 -11.13
CA PRO A 76 5.99 -2.14 -11.89
C PRO A 76 5.37 -2.20 -13.30
N GLU A 77 4.98 -3.38 -13.80
CA GLU A 77 4.52 -3.56 -15.17
C GLU A 77 3.30 -2.69 -15.55
N PRO A 78 2.24 -2.57 -14.74
CA PRO A 78 1.10 -1.72 -15.07
C PRO A 78 1.47 -0.24 -15.22
N GLN A 79 2.43 0.25 -14.43
CA GLN A 79 2.93 1.62 -14.50
C GLN A 79 3.79 1.85 -15.75
N ASP A 80 4.66 0.89 -16.09
CA ASP A 80 5.42 0.88 -17.34
C ASP A 80 4.50 0.90 -18.58
N GLN A 81 3.48 0.05 -18.58
CA GLN A 81 2.48 0.01 -19.66
C GLN A 81 1.70 1.31 -19.79
N LEU A 82 1.35 1.96 -18.67
CA LEU A 82 0.66 3.25 -18.70
C LEU A 82 1.58 4.33 -19.27
N LYS A 83 2.85 4.36 -18.85
CA LYS A 83 3.86 5.30 -19.39
C LYS A 83 4.03 5.09 -20.88
N GLN A 84 4.16 3.85 -21.37
CA GLN A 84 4.27 3.54 -22.79
C GLN A 84 3.05 4.03 -23.59
N LYS A 85 1.83 3.81 -23.09
CA LYS A 85 0.62 4.34 -23.72
C LYS A 85 0.61 5.87 -23.77
N PHE A 86 1.18 6.52 -22.77
CA PHE A 86 1.30 7.96 -22.71
C PHE A 86 2.39 8.48 -23.65
N GLU A 87 3.48 7.75 -23.88
CA GLU A 87 4.51 8.00 -24.88
C GLU A 87 3.98 7.85 -26.30
N ASP A 88 3.25 6.76 -26.58
CA ASP A 88 2.69 6.44 -27.89
C ASP A 88 1.48 7.31 -28.24
N TRP A 89 1.00 8.12 -27.30
CA TRP A 89 -0.14 8.98 -27.49
C TRP A 89 0.12 10.06 -28.54
N GLU A 90 -0.76 10.19 -29.52
CA GLU A 90 -0.62 11.14 -30.62
C GLU A 90 -0.55 12.58 -30.10
N ASN A 91 0.43 13.35 -30.61
CA ASN A 91 0.69 14.72 -30.16
C ASN A 91 -0.27 15.77 -30.74
N GLY A 92 -1.37 15.38 -31.39
CA GLY A 92 -2.36 16.31 -31.91
C GLY A 92 -1.95 17.02 -33.21
N SER A 93 -1.07 16.44 -34.00
CA SER A 93 -0.66 16.99 -35.30
C SER A 93 -1.51 16.47 -36.43
N ASN A 94 -2.31 17.31 -37.05
CA ASN A 94 -3.10 16.88 -38.17
C ASN A 94 -3.31 17.82 -39.30
N THR A 95 -2.40 18.70 -39.58
CA THR A 95 -2.51 19.62 -40.71
C THR A 95 -1.46 19.40 -41.78
N GLY A 96 -0.73 18.34 -41.76
CA GLY A 96 0.24 18.03 -42.80
C GLY A 96 0.34 16.52 -42.97
N GLY A 97 -0.24 16.02 -44.06
CA GLY A 97 -0.11 14.62 -44.42
C GLY A 97 1.33 14.17 -44.51
N SER A 98 1.74 13.38 -43.60
CA SER A 98 2.81 12.41 -43.79
C SER A 98 2.40 11.15 -43.06
N ASN A 99 1.82 10.22 -43.84
CA ASN A 99 1.65 8.83 -43.48
C ASN A 99 3.03 8.24 -43.18
N THR A 100 3.46 8.28 -41.95
CA THR A 100 4.42 7.31 -41.45
C THR A 100 3.63 6.28 -40.69
N GLN A 101 3.02 5.34 -41.44
CA GLN A 101 2.57 4.07 -40.90
C GLN A 101 3.77 3.35 -40.27
N LYS A 102 3.92 3.41 -38.99
CA LYS A 102 4.61 2.36 -38.25
C LYS A 102 3.61 1.21 -38.10
N ASN A 103 3.98 0.07 -38.67
CA ASN A 103 3.22 -1.18 -38.69
C ASN A 103 2.67 -1.56 -37.30
N GLY A 104 1.36 -1.54 -37.20
CA GLY A 104 0.65 -2.04 -36.02
C GLY A 104 -0.84 -1.84 -36.23
N THR A 105 -1.53 -2.87 -36.67
CA THR A 105 -3.00 -3.09 -36.69
C THR A 105 -3.89 -1.90 -36.34
N GLY A 106 -4.37 -1.24 -37.38
CA GLY A 106 -5.62 -0.52 -37.54
C GLY A 106 -6.24 0.18 -36.33
N GLY A 107 -5.88 1.44 -36.11
CA GLY A 107 -6.59 2.32 -35.21
C GLY A 107 -5.89 3.69 -35.21
N ASN A 108 -6.53 4.68 -35.78
CA ASN A 108 -6.04 6.06 -35.76
C ASN A 108 -5.89 6.59 -34.33
N GLY A 109 -4.65 6.73 -33.87
CA GLY A 109 -4.28 7.54 -32.71
C GLY A 109 -4.40 6.82 -31.37
N GLY A 110 -3.32 6.67 -30.68
CA GLY A 110 -2.99 6.28 -29.32
C GLY A 110 -4.08 5.72 -28.37
N SER A 111 -3.67 5.06 -27.32
CA SER A 111 -4.58 4.62 -26.25
C SER A 111 -5.25 5.82 -25.57
N PRO A 112 -6.57 5.82 -25.29
CA PRO A 112 -7.27 6.93 -24.66
C PRO A 112 -6.87 7.03 -23.17
N VAL A 113 -5.92 7.89 -22.87
CA VAL A 113 -5.43 8.16 -21.52
C VAL A 113 -5.89 9.55 -21.07
N ILE A 114 -6.15 9.74 -19.78
CA ILE A 114 -6.35 11.04 -19.16
C ILE A 114 -5.09 11.36 -18.34
N GLY A 115 -4.40 12.44 -18.71
CA GLY A 115 -3.27 12.98 -17.98
C GLY A 115 -3.66 14.26 -17.24
N ILE A 116 -3.30 14.37 -15.95
CA ILE A 116 -3.43 15.59 -15.16
C ILE A 116 -2.06 15.92 -14.60
N THR A 117 -1.54 17.10 -14.92
CA THR A 117 -0.17 17.48 -14.54
C THR A 117 -0.05 18.97 -14.25
N SER A 118 0.79 19.32 -13.27
CA SER A 118 1.03 20.70 -12.86
C SER A 118 2.43 20.85 -12.30
N PRO A 119 3.13 21.99 -12.54
CA PRO A 119 4.43 22.28 -11.94
C PRO A 119 4.36 22.61 -10.45
N GLN A 120 3.21 23.05 -9.91
CA GLN A 120 3.08 23.55 -8.54
C GLN A 120 2.25 22.64 -7.64
N GLY A 121 1.36 21.82 -8.19
CA GLY A 121 0.55 20.90 -7.40
C GLY A 121 -0.84 20.67 -7.97
N ILE A 122 -1.47 19.60 -7.48
CA ILE A 122 -2.84 19.20 -7.81
C ILE A 122 -3.59 19.01 -6.51
N HIS A 123 -4.73 19.70 -6.36
CA HIS A 123 -5.61 19.57 -5.21
C HIS A 123 -6.95 18.99 -5.64
N THR A 124 -7.38 17.94 -4.95
CA THR A 124 -8.70 17.33 -5.12
C THR A 124 -9.42 17.31 -3.78
N SER A 125 -10.63 17.85 -3.70
CA SER A 125 -11.43 17.86 -2.46
C SER A 125 -12.91 17.76 -2.74
N THR A 126 -13.65 17.21 -1.80
CA THR A 126 -15.12 17.13 -1.82
C THR A 126 -15.63 17.14 -0.38
N PRO A 127 -16.78 17.76 -0.08
CA PRO A 127 -17.42 17.65 1.23
C PRO A 127 -18.02 16.25 1.47
N GLU A 128 -18.19 15.44 0.43
CA GLU A 128 -18.77 14.10 0.47
C GLU A 128 -17.68 13.02 0.36
N SER A 129 -17.77 12.12 -0.59
CA SER A 129 -16.88 10.97 -0.73
C SER A 129 -15.99 11.08 -1.97
N LEU A 130 -14.71 10.73 -1.81
CA LEU A 130 -13.77 10.52 -2.89
C LEU A 130 -13.45 9.03 -2.99
N VAL A 131 -13.70 8.42 -4.15
CA VAL A 131 -13.45 7.00 -4.42
C VAL A 131 -12.42 6.85 -5.54
N SER A 132 -11.37 6.08 -5.29
CA SER A 132 -10.39 5.69 -6.30
C SER A 132 -10.48 4.17 -6.51
N TYR A 133 -10.73 3.75 -7.76
CA TYR A 133 -10.81 2.34 -8.15
C TYR A 133 -10.04 2.10 -9.44
N ALA A 134 -9.28 1.03 -9.49
CA ALA A 134 -8.63 0.55 -10.70
C ALA A 134 -8.83 -0.97 -10.85
N GLY A 135 -9.01 -1.44 -12.07
CA GLY A 135 -9.13 -2.87 -12.39
C GLY A 135 -7.82 -3.65 -12.26
N LYS A 136 -6.68 -2.93 -12.18
CA LYS A 136 -5.35 -3.51 -11.93
C LYS A 136 -4.77 -2.90 -10.64
N ASN A 137 -3.87 -1.95 -10.73
CA ASN A 137 -3.15 -1.37 -9.60
C ASN A 137 -3.58 0.08 -9.33
N VAL A 138 -3.50 0.49 -8.08
CA VAL A 138 -3.48 1.90 -7.66
C VAL A 138 -2.13 2.12 -6.99
N ASP A 139 -1.22 2.78 -7.69
CA ASP A 139 0.12 3.09 -7.20
C ASP A 139 0.15 4.53 -6.68
N THR A 140 0.58 4.71 -5.44
CA THR A 140 0.76 6.03 -4.82
C THR A 140 2.23 6.19 -4.45
N ILE A 141 2.92 7.13 -5.10
CA ILE A 141 4.35 7.31 -4.98
C ILE A 141 4.64 8.76 -4.62
N ALA A 142 5.45 8.97 -3.59
CA ALA A 142 5.93 10.28 -3.18
C ALA A 142 7.44 10.25 -3.00
N GLN A 143 8.14 11.22 -3.57
CA GLN A 143 9.61 11.31 -3.45
C GLN A 143 10.06 11.61 -2.02
N GLN A 144 9.24 12.28 -1.22
CA GLN A 144 9.57 12.63 0.15
C GLN A 144 8.65 11.94 1.16
N HIS A 145 7.40 12.33 1.25
CA HIS A 145 6.49 11.86 2.29
C HIS A 145 5.13 11.46 1.71
N LEU A 146 4.65 10.29 2.09
CA LEU A 146 3.26 9.88 1.92
C LEU A 146 2.58 9.91 3.29
N GLN A 147 1.61 10.82 3.46
CA GLN A 147 0.89 11.02 4.73
C GLN A 147 -0.58 10.71 4.56
N GLN A 148 -1.10 9.81 5.40
CA GLN A 148 -2.50 9.43 5.40
C GLN A 148 -3.07 9.60 6.81
N THR A 149 -4.14 10.38 6.95
CA THR A 149 -4.80 10.66 8.22
C THR A 149 -6.31 10.44 8.10
N ALA A 150 -6.89 9.71 9.02
CA ALA A 150 -8.33 9.50 9.11
C ALA A 150 -8.87 9.99 10.45
N GLY A 151 -9.96 10.79 10.43
CA GLY A 151 -10.60 11.31 11.63
C GLY A 151 -11.25 10.23 12.51
N GLN A 152 -11.58 9.06 11.94
CA GLN A 152 -12.19 7.95 12.68
C GLN A 152 -11.42 6.64 12.51
N ARG A 153 -11.45 6.01 11.35
CA ARG A 153 -10.89 4.69 11.11
C ARG A 153 -10.03 4.67 9.88
N PHE A 154 -8.92 3.97 9.97
CA PHE A 154 -8.07 3.61 8.85
C PHE A 154 -8.06 2.08 8.73
N ASN A 155 -8.60 1.52 7.63
CA ASN A 155 -8.67 0.10 7.39
C ASN A 155 -7.76 -0.29 6.22
N LEU A 156 -6.87 -1.26 6.44
CA LEU A 156 -6.02 -1.87 5.44
C LEU A 156 -6.41 -3.35 5.33
N ASN A 157 -6.96 -3.76 4.17
CA ASN A 157 -7.37 -5.14 3.91
C ASN A 157 -6.73 -5.61 2.60
N ALA A 158 -6.09 -6.77 2.61
CA ALA A 158 -5.49 -7.38 1.44
C ALA A 158 -5.90 -8.84 1.33
N GLY A 159 -6.18 -9.31 0.12
CA GLY A 159 -6.55 -10.71 -0.14
C GLY A 159 -5.37 -11.69 -0.03
N LYS A 160 -4.12 -11.21 -0.18
CA LYS A 160 -2.93 -12.07 -0.13
C LYS A 160 -1.97 -11.67 0.98
N GLY A 161 -1.49 -10.43 1.03
CA GLY A 161 -0.50 -10.04 2.02
C GLY A 161 -0.37 -8.53 2.16
N ILE A 162 0.18 -8.08 3.28
CA ILE A 162 0.55 -6.71 3.57
C ILE A 162 2.02 -6.73 3.98
N SER A 163 2.84 -5.91 3.33
CA SER A 163 4.26 -5.74 3.65
C SER A 163 4.51 -4.30 4.11
N LEU A 164 5.20 -4.14 5.22
CA LEU A 164 5.66 -2.85 5.75
C LEU A 164 7.18 -2.91 5.87
N PHE A 165 7.87 -2.13 5.06
CA PHE A 165 9.32 -2.06 5.07
C PHE A 165 9.76 -0.61 5.31
N ALA A 166 10.71 -0.40 6.24
CA ALA A 166 11.35 0.88 6.52
C ALA A 166 12.86 0.70 6.51
N HIS A 167 13.56 1.49 5.69
CA HIS A 167 15.01 1.38 5.54
C HIS A 167 15.76 1.89 6.76
N GLU A 168 15.41 3.05 7.33
CA GLU A 168 16.22 3.69 8.38
C GLU A 168 15.49 3.90 9.70
N GLU A 169 14.41 4.65 9.75
CA GLU A 169 13.78 5.09 11.01
C GLU A 169 12.88 4.03 11.68
N GLY A 170 12.71 2.87 11.05
CA GLY A 170 11.95 1.74 11.55
C GLY A 170 10.44 1.93 11.49
N VAL A 171 9.69 1.01 12.13
CA VAL A 171 8.23 0.97 12.16
C VAL A 171 7.75 1.16 13.59
N LYS A 172 6.88 2.15 13.84
CA LYS A 172 6.26 2.44 15.14
C LYS A 172 4.77 2.11 15.09
N ALA A 173 4.33 1.13 15.87
CA ALA A 173 2.93 0.79 16.06
C ALA A 173 2.53 1.09 17.52
N ILE A 174 1.74 2.16 17.73
CA ILE A 174 1.42 2.66 19.07
C ILE A 174 -0.10 2.81 19.23
N THR A 175 -0.65 2.28 20.32
CA THR A 175 -2.04 2.48 20.73
C THR A 175 -2.06 3.32 22.00
N HIS A 176 -2.66 4.51 21.98
CA HIS A 176 -2.79 5.36 23.18
C HIS A 176 -3.83 4.79 24.15
N ARG A 177 -4.99 4.41 23.64
CA ARG A 177 -6.06 3.77 24.42
C ARG A 177 -6.60 2.57 23.66
N GLY A 178 -7.03 1.56 24.42
CA GLY A 178 -7.53 0.31 23.86
C GLY A 178 -6.45 -0.74 23.72
N LYS A 179 -6.82 -1.86 23.14
CA LYS A 179 -5.98 -3.05 23.04
C LYS A 179 -5.23 -3.07 21.70
N MET A 180 -3.93 -3.28 21.74
CA MET A 180 -3.17 -3.69 20.57
C MET A 180 -3.24 -5.22 20.43
N LEU A 181 -3.65 -5.71 19.26
CA LEU A 181 -3.77 -7.13 18.97
C LEU A 181 -2.87 -7.49 17.78
N ILE A 182 -1.90 -8.37 18.01
CA ILE A 182 -1.05 -8.99 16.98
C ILE A 182 -1.33 -10.49 17.03
N GLN A 183 -1.81 -11.07 15.94
CA GLN A 183 -2.15 -12.49 15.89
C GLN A 183 -2.04 -13.07 14.47
N SER A 184 -1.50 -14.29 14.37
CA SER A 184 -1.71 -15.20 13.24
C SER A 184 -2.76 -16.23 13.66
N GLN A 185 -3.75 -16.50 12.79
CA GLN A 185 -4.85 -17.39 13.17
C GLN A 185 -4.61 -18.85 12.77
N HIS A 186 -3.86 -19.08 11.72
CA HIS A 186 -3.67 -20.43 11.15
C HIS A 186 -2.21 -20.74 10.79
N ASP A 187 -1.29 -19.87 11.19
CA ASP A 187 0.14 -20.01 10.90
C ASP A 187 0.97 -19.36 12.01
N ASP A 188 2.28 -19.35 11.91
CA ASP A 188 3.22 -18.89 12.91
C ASP A 188 3.23 -17.35 13.06
N THR A 189 3.64 -16.89 14.22
CA THR A 189 4.06 -15.51 14.48
C THR A 189 5.52 -15.54 14.87
N VAL A 190 6.38 -14.93 14.06
CA VAL A 190 7.83 -14.88 14.26
C VAL A 190 8.25 -13.47 14.63
N ILE A 191 9.05 -13.31 15.68
CA ILE A 191 9.63 -12.04 16.13
C ILE A 191 11.13 -12.23 16.25
N ASN A 192 11.90 -11.59 15.37
CA ASN A 192 13.35 -11.65 15.35
C ASN A 192 13.97 -10.28 15.54
N ALA A 193 15.09 -10.21 16.22
CA ALA A 193 15.92 -9.02 16.33
C ALA A 193 17.39 -9.42 16.34
N GLU A 194 18.23 -8.64 15.69
CA GLU A 194 19.71 -8.82 15.77
C GLU A 194 20.24 -8.59 17.18
N ARG A 195 19.61 -7.66 17.92
CA ARG A 195 20.01 -7.31 19.29
C ARG A 195 19.00 -7.82 20.29
N ASP A 196 18.26 -6.94 20.91
CA ASP A 196 17.41 -7.25 22.05
C ASP A 196 15.91 -7.30 21.67
N VAL A 197 15.21 -8.25 22.24
CA VAL A 197 13.73 -8.25 22.28
C VAL A 197 13.31 -8.01 23.73
N THR A 198 12.65 -6.89 24.01
CA THR A 198 12.17 -6.52 25.33
C THR A 198 10.65 -6.63 25.42
N VAL A 199 10.15 -7.43 26.35
CA VAL A 199 8.72 -7.59 26.61
C VAL A 199 8.43 -7.22 28.07
N THR A 200 7.63 -6.18 28.31
CA THR A 200 7.34 -5.68 29.67
C THR A 200 5.85 -5.41 29.89
N ALA A 201 5.38 -5.53 31.13
CA ALA A 201 4.05 -5.12 31.56
C ALA A 201 4.18 -4.32 32.87
N SER A 202 3.98 -3.00 32.82
CA SER A 202 4.23 -2.09 33.94
C SER A 202 3.31 -2.28 35.13
N GLN A 203 2.04 -2.63 34.90
CA GLN A 203 1.02 -2.75 35.95
C GLN A 203 0.30 -4.10 35.96
N GLY A 204 0.65 -4.98 35.05
CA GLY A 204 -0.01 -6.27 34.90
C GLY A 204 0.97 -7.43 34.92
N LYS A 205 0.59 -8.52 34.29
CA LYS A 205 1.40 -9.72 34.15
C LYS A 205 1.71 -10.03 32.68
N ILE A 206 2.83 -10.69 32.45
CA ILE A 206 3.14 -11.37 31.19
C ILE A 206 2.68 -12.82 31.35
N THR A 207 1.85 -13.32 30.43
CA THR A 207 1.41 -14.70 30.39
C THR A 207 1.92 -15.34 29.11
N THR A 208 2.70 -16.41 29.24
CA THR A 208 3.13 -17.25 28.12
C THR A 208 2.51 -18.61 28.29
N ALA A 209 1.77 -19.09 27.29
CA ALA A 209 1.11 -20.41 27.35
C ALA A 209 1.19 -21.05 25.95
N ALA A 210 1.47 -22.36 25.93
CA ALA A 210 1.49 -23.17 24.72
C ALA A 210 0.75 -24.49 24.97
N ASN A 211 0.26 -25.10 23.88
CA ASN A 211 -0.38 -26.42 23.96
C ASN A 211 0.64 -27.54 24.24
N GLU A 212 1.82 -27.42 23.66
CA GLU A 212 2.88 -28.44 23.75
C GLU A 212 3.98 -28.01 24.71
N ASP A 213 4.94 -27.23 24.21
CA ASP A 213 6.17 -26.90 24.94
C ASP A 213 6.36 -25.38 25.04
N ILE A 214 6.90 -24.92 26.17
CA ILE A 214 7.52 -23.60 26.29
C ILE A 214 8.99 -23.81 26.55
N VAL A 215 9.87 -23.22 25.71
CA VAL A 215 11.31 -23.37 25.84
C VAL A 215 11.98 -21.99 25.84
N TRP A 216 12.76 -21.71 26.87
CA TRP A 216 13.71 -20.60 26.90
C TRP A 216 15.10 -21.16 26.89
N MET A 217 15.94 -20.71 25.93
CA MET A 217 17.28 -21.25 25.78
C MET A 217 18.28 -20.18 25.34
N THR A 218 19.55 -20.42 25.63
CA THR A 218 20.67 -19.62 25.15
C THR A 218 21.52 -20.42 24.16
N ALA A 219 22.26 -19.71 23.28
CA ALA A 219 23.23 -20.36 22.38
C ALA A 219 24.30 -21.20 23.12
N GLY A 220 24.58 -20.89 24.39
CA GLY A 220 25.50 -21.65 25.25
C GLY A 220 24.89 -22.95 25.82
N GLY A 221 23.67 -23.32 25.45
CA GLY A 221 23.04 -24.59 25.81
C GLY A 221 22.34 -24.61 27.19
N ALA A 222 22.26 -23.52 27.92
CA ALA A 222 21.42 -23.42 29.10
C ALA A 222 19.95 -23.22 28.71
N TYR A 223 19.04 -23.97 29.33
CA TYR A 223 17.62 -23.93 28.98
C TYR A 223 16.68 -24.11 30.19
N LEU A 224 15.46 -23.63 29.99
CA LEU A 224 14.28 -23.86 30.81
C LEU A 224 13.16 -24.40 29.93
N LYS A 225 12.59 -25.56 30.26
CA LYS A 225 11.57 -26.22 29.47
C LYS A 225 10.36 -26.61 30.33
N LEU A 226 9.16 -26.27 29.83
CA LEU A 226 7.89 -26.73 30.34
C LEU A 226 7.27 -27.63 29.28
N LYS A 227 7.03 -28.91 29.61
CA LYS A 227 6.44 -29.89 28.70
C LYS A 227 5.48 -30.81 29.42
N GLY A 228 4.20 -30.85 28.99
CA GLY A 228 3.16 -31.59 29.67
C GLY A 228 3.03 -31.12 31.11
N GLY A 229 3.15 -32.03 32.08
CA GLY A 229 3.16 -31.69 33.51
C GLY A 229 4.55 -31.50 34.13
N ASN A 230 5.62 -31.45 33.33
CA ASN A 230 6.99 -31.45 33.78
C ASN A 230 7.67 -30.08 33.60
N PHE A 231 8.59 -29.80 34.49
CA PHE A 231 9.49 -28.67 34.50
C PHE A 231 10.93 -29.18 34.50
N GLU A 232 11.74 -28.71 33.58
CA GLU A 232 13.13 -29.11 33.38
C GLU A 232 14.04 -27.90 33.25
N MET A 233 15.17 -27.89 33.97
CA MET A 233 16.24 -26.95 33.83
C MET A 233 17.53 -27.70 33.53
N GLY A 234 18.28 -27.26 32.51
CA GLY A 234 19.56 -27.85 32.15
C GLY A 234 20.59 -26.77 31.81
N ALA A 235 21.83 -27.05 32.14
CA ALA A 235 22.96 -26.19 31.76
C ALA A 235 24.23 -27.07 31.67
N PRO A 236 25.10 -26.83 30.66
CA PRO A 236 26.39 -27.52 30.57
C PRO A 236 27.38 -27.08 31.65
N GLY A 237 27.17 -25.92 32.26
CA GLY A 237 27.93 -25.40 33.41
C GLY A 237 27.18 -25.55 34.73
N GLY A 238 27.38 -24.59 35.63
CA GLY A 238 26.75 -24.59 36.94
C GLY A 238 25.33 -24.01 36.97
N CYS A 239 24.47 -24.47 37.88
CA CYS A 239 23.19 -23.84 38.23
C CYS A 239 23.30 -23.20 39.60
N THR A 240 23.00 -21.90 39.72
CA THR A 240 23.02 -21.19 41.00
C THR A 240 21.64 -20.67 41.33
N ILE A 241 21.09 -21.08 42.47
CA ILE A 241 19.81 -20.62 42.98
C ILE A 241 20.04 -19.78 44.25
N LYS A 242 19.66 -18.49 44.20
CA LYS A 242 19.78 -17.56 45.34
C LYS A 242 18.40 -17.20 45.86
N ALA A 243 18.10 -17.54 47.10
CA ALA A 243 16.83 -17.18 47.75
C ALA A 243 17.06 -17.07 49.27
N ALA A 244 16.30 -16.24 49.97
CA ALA A 244 16.27 -16.18 51.43
C ALA A 244 15.74 -17.45 52.05
N LYS A 245 14.86 -18.17 51.38
CA LYS A 245 14.23 -19.43 51.82
C LYS A 245 13.92 -20.32 50.63
N HIS A 246 14.19 -21.61 50.76
CA HIS A 246 13.78 -22.66 49.80
C HIS A 246 12.69 -23.50 50.44
N VAL A 247 11.56 -23.71 49.75
CA VAL A 247 10.43 -24.51 50.23
C VAL A 247 10.03 -25.49 49.12
N TYR A 248 9.95 -26.77 49.47
CA TYR A 248 9.47 -27.85 48.62
C TYR A 248 8.11 -28.31 49.15
N VAL A 249 7.08 -28.28 48.30
CA VAL A 249 5.71 -28.68 48.65
C VAL A 249 5.23 -29.76 47.68
N GLY A 250 4.07 -30.37 47.98
CA GLY A 250 3.48 -31.38 47.12
C GLY A 250 3.07 -30.87 45.73
N PRO A 251 2.59 -31.74 44.83
CA PRO A 251 2.22 -31.38 43.46
C PRO A 251 1.12 -30.32 43.42
N ALA A 252 1.24 -29.39 42.43
CA ALA A 252 0.27 -28.33 42.16
C ALA A 252 -0.04 -28.25 40.68
N ARG A 253 -1.21 -27.72 40.32
CA ARG A 253 -1.64 -27.53 38.93
C ARG A 253 -2.25 -26.14 38.75
N MET A 254 -1.91 -25.48 37.63
CA MET A 254 -2.56 -24.28 37.14
C MET A 254 -3.11 -24.57 35.73
N THR A 255 -4.28 -24.06 35.40
CA THR A 255 -4.92 -24.25 34.10
C THR A 255 -5.01 -22.91 33.37
N TYR A 256 -4.84 -22.95 32.05
CA TYR A 256 -5.03 -21.82 31.13
C TYR A 256 -5.79 -22.31 29.90
N THR A 257 -6.82 -21.59 29.49
CA THR A 257 -7.60 -21.93 28.29
C THR A 257 -7.01 -21.16 27.09
N LEU A 258 -6.50 -21.89 26.10
CA LEU A 258 -6.03 -21.34 24.86
C LEU A 258 -7.21 -20.93 23.99
N LYS A 259 -7.01 -19.91 23.14
CA LYS A 259 -8.02 -19.44 22.20
C LYS A 259 -8.11 -20.39 21.01
N GLU A 260 -9.33 -20.79 20.65
CA GLU A 260 -9.63 -21.52 19.43
C GLU A 260 -9.97 -20.56 18.27
N TRP A 261 -9.63 -20.94 17.04
CA TRP A 261 -9.81 -20.15 15.84
C TRP A 261 -10.82 -20.80 14.90
N GLY A 262 -11.81 -20.02 14.45
CA GLY A 262 -12.79 -20.48 13.46
C GLY A 262 -12.18 -20.54 12.05
N LYS A 263 -12.52 -21.59 11.30
CA LYS A 263 -12.09 -21.80 9.91
C LYS A 263 -13.20 -21.36 8.94
N THR A 264 -13.40 -20.07 8.74
CA THR A 264 -14.35 -19.58 7.76
C THR A 264 -13.59 -19.13 6.51
N PRO A 265 -13.74 -19.81 5.35
CA PRO A 265 -13.06 -19.42 4.13
C PRO A 265 -13.59 -18.08 3.58
N LEU A 266 -12.70 -17.28 3.00
CA LEU A 266 -13.09 -16.08 2.26
C LEU A 266 -13.82 -16.53 0.98
N LYS A 267 -15.07 -16.14 0.81
CA LYS A 267 -15.83 -16.36 -0.43
C LYS A 267 -15.41 -15.30 -1.46
N THR A 268 -14.68 -15.72 -2.50
CA THR A 268 -14.13 -14.84 -3.55
C THR A 268 -14.83 -14.93 -4.92
N PRO A 269 -16.09 -15.41 -5.07
CA PRO A 269 -16.66 -15.58 -6.40
C PRO A 269 -16.84 -14.27 -7.18
N CYS A 270 -17.11 -13.14 -6.49
CA CYS A 270 -17.31 -11.85 -7.16
C CYS A 270 -16.02 -11.22 -7.72
N LEU A 271 -14.88 -11.41 -7.06
CA LEU A 271 -13.60 -10.86 -7.52
C LEU A 271 -13.07 -11.60 -8.77
N GLN A 272 -13.28 -12.91 -8.84
CA GLN A 272 -12.85 -13.72 -9.98
C GLN A 272 -13.72 -13.47 -11.22
N SER A 273 -15.04 -13.30 -11.07
CA SER A 273 -15.94 -13.02 -12.19
C SER A 273 -15.76 -11.60 -12.75
N ALA A 274 -15.52 -10.60 -11.90
CA ALA A 274 -15.22 -9.23 -12.32
C ALA A 274 -13.88 -9.15 -13.09
N SER A 275 -12.88 -9.88 -12.64
CA SER A 275 -11.57 -9.98 -13.31
C SER A 275 -11.66 -10.73 -14.65
N ALA A 276 -12.41 -11.82 -14.72
CA ALA A 276 -12.55 -12.65 -15.93
C ALA A 276 -13.33 -11.94 -17.05
N ASN A 277 -14.32 -11.11 -16.69
CA ASN A 277 -15.20 -10.48 -17.67
C ASN A 277 -14.80 -9.06 -18.07
N ALA A 278 -13.73 -8.49 -17.48
CA ALA A 278 -13.33 -7.08 -17.62
C ALA A 278 -14.54 -6.10 -17.52
N SER A 279 -15.57 -6.51 -16.79
CA SER A 279 -16.85 -5.81 -16.67
C SER A 279 -16.79 -4.81 -15.53
N ALA A 280 -17.10 -3.57 -15.80
CA ALA A 280 -17.22 -2.51 -14.80
C ALA A 280 -18.46 -2.68 -13.89
N PHE A 281 -19.35 -3.64 -14.19
CA PHE A 281 -20.58 -3.85 -13.45
C PHE A 281 -20.77 -5.33 -13.11
N VAL A 282 -20.88 -5.62 -11.83
CA VAL A 282 -21.38 -6.92 -11.34
C VAL A 282 -22.90 -6.80 -11.18
N LYS A 283 -23.66 -7.63 -11.89
CA LYS A 283 -25.10 -7.81 -11.58
C LYS A 283 -25.19 -8.51 -10.22
N LEU A 284 -25.73 -7.82 -9.25
CA LEU A 284 -26.19 -8.43 -8.00
C LEU A 284 -27.54 -9.09 -8.29
N GLU A 285 -27.59 -10.43 -8.27
CA GLU A 285 -28.81 -11.20 -8.13
C GLU A 285 -29.13 -11.42 -6.65
#